data_5d04460550f69d79f17031a591baf9ff
#
_entry.id   5d04460550f69d79f17031a591baf9ff
#
_cell.length_a   1.000
_cell.length_b   1.000
_cell.length_c   1.000
_cell.angle_alpha   90.00
_cell.angle_beta   90.00
_cell.angle_gamma   90.00
#
_symmetry.space_group_name_H-M   'P 1'
#
loop_
_entity.id
_entity.type
_entity.pdbx_description
1 polymer ?
#
loop_
_entity_poly.entity_id
_entity_poly.type
_entity_poly.pdbx_seq_one_letter_code
_entity_poly.pdbx_strand_id
1 'polypeptide(L)'
;MKLAIITGADGGMGTEITRAVATAGYKIIMACYRPEKAERVKDMLVHDTGNPYIEVLGIDLASLASVAAFAERMLKRGDTVSLLMNNAGTMSTHLMQTEDGLERTVAVNYVAPFLLTMRLLPLMGKGSRIVNMVSCTYSLGHITSDFFSRGKSGSFWRIPIYSNTKLALWLFTRELSERVKDSGITVNAADPGIVSTDIITMHKWFDPLTDIFFRPFIRKPKKGASTAIGLLLDEKEAGVTGQLYVNNHRKNLSDKYTNHVQKEQLWEVTERALASWLK
;
A
#
# COMPACT_ATOMS: atom_id res chain seq x y z
N MET A 1 -18.50 -14.62 -6.10
CA MET A 1 -17.66 -14.44 -4.90
C MET A 1 -16.95 -13.10 -5.02
N LYS A 2 -16.88 -12.30 -3.95
CA LYS A 2 -16.21 -10.99 -3.94
C LYS A 2 -14.69 -11.18 -4.06
N LEU A 3 -14.02 -10.34 -4.87
CA LEU A 3 -12.57 -10.42 -5.10
C LEU A 3 -11.82 -9.38 -4.25
N ALA A 4 -10.73 -9.81 -3.64
CA ALA A 4 -9.75 -8.95 -2.98
C ALA A 4 -8.38 -9.04 -3.69
N ILE A 5 -7.73 -7.92 -3.88
CA ILE A 5 -6.35 -7.82 -4.36
C ILE A 5 -5.49 -7.23 -3.24
N ILE A 6 -4.41 -7.92 -2.87
CA ILE A 6 -3.53 -7.53 -1.76
C ILE A 6 -2.09 -7.51 -2.25
N THR A 7 -1.44 -6.33 -2.27
CA THR A 7 -0.03 -6.22 -2.64
C THR A 7 0.88 -6.59 -1.48
N GLY A 8 1.99 -7.29 -1.75
CA GLY A 8 2.90 -7.78 -0.72
C GLY A 8 2.22 -8.74 0.27
N ALA A 9 1.32 -9.56 -0.24
CA ALA A 9 0.49 -10.49 0.55
C ALA A 9 1.28 -11.59 1.26
N ASP A 10 2.51 -11.85 0.83
CA ASP A 10 3.46 -12.82 1.39
C ASP A 10 4.34 -12.23 2.51
N GLY A 11 4.32 -10.91 2.73
CA GLY A 11 5.01 -10.27 3.84
C GLY A 11 4.29 -10.43 5.18
N GLY A 12 4.95 -10.12 6.30
CA GLY A 12 4.40 -10.38 7.63
C GLY A 12 2.98 -9.84 7.86
N MET A 13 2.75 -8.53 7.62
CA MET A 13 1.39 -7.96 7.71
C MET A 13 0.49 -8.41 6.57
N GLY A 14 1.04 -8.53 5.35
CA GLY A 14 0.28 -8.99 4.18
C GLY A 14 -0.32 -10.38 4.39
N THR A 15 0.44 -11.30 4.98
CA THR A 15 -0.03 -12.65 5.32
C THR A 15 -1.21 -12.61 6.29
N GLU A 16 -1.16 -11.77 7.34
CA GLU A 16 -2.24 -11.65 8.32
C GLU A 16 -3.49 -10.98 7.72
N ILE A 17 -3.31 -9.98 6.85
CA ILE A 17 -4.42 -9.35 6.11
C ILE A 17 -5.06 -10.39 5.18
N THR A 18 -4.25 -11.12 4.42
CA THR A 18 -4.72 -12.18 3.51
C THR A 18 -5.48 -13.26 4.25
N ARG A 19 -4.97 -13.71 5.41
CA ARG A 19 -5.64 -14.68 6.29
C ARG A 19 -7.04 -14.20 6.69
N ALA A 20 -7.15 -12.97 7.18
CA ALA A 20 -8.43 -12.42 7.63
C ALA A 20 -9.44 -12.29 6.49
N VAL A 21 -8.99 -11.81 5.31
CA VAL A 21 -9.84 -11.66 4.12
C VAL A 21 -10.25 -13.02 3.55
N ALA A 22 -9.35 -14.03 3.60
CA ALA A 22 -9.66 -15.41 3.21
C ALA A 22 -10.70 -16.05 4.12
N THR A 23 -10.55 -15.87 5.44
CA THR A 23 -11.53 -16.34 6.45
C THR A 23 -12.90 -15.69 6.26
N ALA A 24 -12.94 -14.43 5.80
CA ALA A 24 -14.18 -13.73 5.45
C ALA A 24 -14.81 -14.20 4.11
N GLY A 25 -14.24 -15.20 3.44
CA GLY A 25 -14.81 -15.85 2.25
C GLY A 25 -14.57 -15.11 0.93
N TYR A 26 -13.58 -14.24 0.84
CA TYR A 26 -13.22 -13.58 -0.42
C TYR A 26 -12.37 -14.48 -1.30
N LYS A 27 -12.53 -14.39 -2.62
CA LYS A 27 -11.52 -14.79 -3.59
C LYS A 27 -10.35 -13.82 -3.48
N ILE A 28 -9.12 -14.30 -3.49
CA ILE A 28 -7.94 -13.46 -3.26
C ILE A 28 -6.93 -13.57 -4.38
N ILE A 29 -6.44 -12.43 -4.83
CA ILE A 29 -5.21 -12.31 -5.58
C ILE A 29 -4.11 -11.79 -4.66
N MET A 30 -3.15 -12.65 -4.34
CA MET A 30 -1.91 -12.29 -3.68
C MET A 30 -0.96 -11.70 -4.74
N ALA A 31 -0.86 -10.37 -4.80
CA ALA A 31 0.01 -9.65 -5.72
C ALA A 31 1.40 -9.51 -5.10
N CYS A 32 2.36 -10.34 -5.52
CA CYS A 32 3.65 -10.51 -4.87
C CYS A 32 4.83 -10.33 -5.81
N TYR A 33 5.94 -9.79 -5.29
CA TYR A 33 7.17 -9.59 -6.06
C TYR A 33 7.87 -10.90 -6.42
N ARG A 34 7.78 -11.92 -5.56
CA ARG A 34 8.39 -13.25 -5.74
C ARG A 34 7.32 -14.33 -5.65
N PRO A 35 6.65 -14.63 -6.78
CA PRO A 35 5.56 -15.61 -6.80
C PRO A 35 5.95 -16.97 -6.20
N GLU A 36 7.16 -17.45 -6.47
CA GLU A 36 7.64 -18.76 -6.02
C GLU A 36 7.70 -18.87 -4.46
N LYS A 37 8.01 -17.75 -3.81
CA LYS A 37 7.98 -17.67 -2.34
C LYS A 37 6.56 -17.53 -1.81
N ALA A 38 5.73 -16.77 -2.52
CA ALA A 38 4.35 -16.52 -2.14
C ALA A 38 3.47 -17.77 -2.24
N GLU A 39 3.78 -18.72 -3.14
CA GLU A 39 3.06 -20.00 -3.25
C GLU A 39 3.07 -20.78 -1.93
N ARG A 40 4.20 -20.83 -1.21
CA ARG A 40 4.28 -21.49 0.10
C ARG A 40 3.38 -20.81 1.14
N VAL A 41 3.31 -19.49 1.11
CA VAL A 41 2.43 -18.71 2.00
C VAL A 41 0.97 -18.95 1.62
N LYS A 42 0.65 -19.01 0.33
CA LYS A 42 -0.69 -19.36 -0.15
C LYS A 42 -1.12 -20.74 0.37
N ASP A 43 -0.28 -21.78 0.22
CA ASP A 43 -0.63 -23.14 0.65
C ASP A 43 -0.91 -23.21 2.15
N MET A 44 -0.08 -22.50 2.96
CA MET A 44 -0.33 -22.34 4.39
C MET A 44 -1.69 -21.64 4.65
N LEU A 45 -2.00 -20.57 3.93
CA LEU A 45 -3.24 -19.82 4.10
C LEU A 45 -4.47 -20.64 3.68
N VAL A 46 -4.39 -21.39 2.60
CA VAL A 46 -5.44 -22.32 2.15
C VAL A 46 -5.72 -23.36 3.27
N HIS A 47 -4.65 -23.95 3.81
CA HIS A 47 -4.78 -24.90 4.92
C HIS A 47 -5.41 -24.28 6.17
N ASP A 48 -4.92 -23.10 6.58
CA ASP A 48 -5.35 -22.44 7.83
C ASP A 48 -6.78 -21.90 7.77
N THR A 49 -7.23 -21.46 6.59
CA THR A 49 -8.54 -20.79 6.42
C THR A 49 -9.59 -21.68 5.79
N GLY A 50 -9.18 -22.79 5.19
CA GLY A 50 -10.07 -23.66 4.41
C GLY A 50 -10.55 -23.02 3.09
N ASN A 51 -10.00 -21.86 2.70
CA ASN A 51 -10.41 -21.15 1.50
C ASN A 51 -9.51 -21.51 0.30
N PRO A 52 -9.98 -22.29 -0.69
CA PRO A 52 -9.18 -22.70 -1.84
C PRO A 52 -9.04 -21.59 -2.91
N TYR A 53 -9.76 -20.48 -2.78
CA TYR A 53 -9.82 -19.42 -3.78
C TYR A 53 -8.74 -18.35 -3.55
N ILE A 54 -7.50 -18.78 -3.35
CA ILE A 54 -6.33 -17.92 -3.21
C ILE A 54 -5.39 -18.19 -4.39
N GLU A 55 -5.09 -17.14 -5.16
CA GLU A 55 -4.19 -17.19 -6.32
C GLU A 55 -3.02 -16.25 -6.11
N VAL A 56 -1.81 -16.67 -6.51
CA VAL A 56 -0.61 -15.83 -6.51
C VAL A 56 -0.39 -15.28 -7.91
N LEU A 57 -0.21 -13.96 -8.02
CA LEU A 57 0.19 -13.29 -9.25
C LEU A 57 1.42 -12.41 -9.01
N GLY A 58 2.38 -12.52 -9.94
CA GLY A 58 3.58 -11.69 -9.92
C GLY A 58 3.28 -10.23 -10.22
N ILE A 59 3.89 -9.33 -9.44
CA ILE A 59 3.93 -7.88 -9.69
C ILE A 59 5.22 -7.31 -9.12
N ASP A 60 5.98 -6.59 -9.92
CA ASP A 60 7.09 -5.75 -9.44
C ASP A 60 6.64 -4.29 -9.38
N LEU A 61 6.47 -3.78 -8.17
CA LEU A 61 6.07 -2.38 -7.95
C LEU A 61 7.21 -1.37 -8.24
N ALA A 62 8.42 -1.85 -8.51
CA ALA A 62 9.52 -1.02 -8.99
C ALA A 62 9.55 -0.88 -10.52
N SER A 63 8.61 -1.51 -11.26
CA SER A 63 8.48 -1.45 -12.71
C SER A 63 7.07 -1.03 -13.11
N LEU A 64 6.92 0.11 -13.75
CA LEU A 64 5.62 0.61 -14.23
C LEU A 64 5.02 -0.34 -15.25
N ALA A 65 5.85 -0.94 -16.11
CA ALA A 65 5.42 -1.95 -17.07
C ALA A 65 4.81 -3.20 -16.38
N SER A 66 5.43 -3.67 -15.28
CA SER A 66 4.90 -4.80 -14.50
C SER A 66 3.57 -4.45 -13.84
N VAL A 67 3.43 -3.25 -13.28
CA VAL A 67 2.17 -2.76 -12.68
C VAL A 67 1.07 -2.66 -13.73
N ALA A 68 1.36 -2.09 -14.90
CA ALA A 68 0.41 -1.96 -16.00
C ALA A 68 -0.02 -3.33 -16.52
N ALA A 69 0.92 -4.25 -16.74
CA ALA A 69 0.62 -5.62 -17.20
C ALA A 69 -0.25 -6.40 -16.18
N PHE A 70 0.03 -6.25 -14.88
CA PHE A 70 -0.81 -6.83 -13.84
C PHE A 70 -2.24 -6.28 -13.91
N ALA A 71 -2.39 -4.95 -13.96
CA ALA A 71 -3.70 -4.32 -14.03
C ALA A 71 -4.46 -4.73 -15.30
N GLU A 72 -3.80 -4.80 -16.45
CA GLU A 72 -4.40 -5.26 -17.70
C GLU A 72 -4.87 -6.72 -17.62
N ARG A 73 -4.08 -7.58 -16.99
CA ARG A 73 -4.49 -8.96 -16.73
C ARG A 73 -5.78 -9.01 -15.90
N MET A 74 -5.91 -8.14 -14.89
CA MET A 74 -7.13 -8.06 -14.09
C MET A 74 -8.31 -7.51 -14.90
N LEU A 75 -8.10 -6.49 -15.73
CA LEU A 75 -9.11 -5.93 -16.62
C LEU A 75 -9.64 -6.98 -17.61
N LYS A 76 -8.75 -7.77 -18.20
CA LYS A 76 -9.13 -8.88 -19.11
C LYS A 76 -9.92 -9.98 -18.41
N ARG A 77 -9.72 -10.21 -17.11
CA ARG A 77 -10.52 -11.17 -16.32
C ARG A 77 -11.94 -10.66 -16.06
N GLY A 78 -12.11 -9.34 -15.96
CA GLY A 78 -13.42 -8.71 -15.75
C GLY A 78 -14.02 -8.97 -14.36
N ASP A 79 -13.29 -9.58 -13.44
CA ASP A 79 -13.75 -9.82 -12.06
C ASP A 79 -13.94 -8.48 -11.33
N THR A 80 -15.09 -8.26 -10.70
CA THR A 80 -15.32 -7.06 -9.87
C THR A 80 -14.42 -7.08 -8.63
N VAL A 81 -13.59 -6.05 -8.46
CA VAL A 81 -12.69 -5.89 -7.31
C VAL A 81 -13.45 -5.23 -6.16
N SER A 82 -13.71 -5.99 -5.11
CA SER A 82 -14.40 -5.50 -3.90
C SER A 82 -13.43 -4.87 -2.89
N LEU A 83 -12.21 -5.40 -2.79
CA LEU A 83 -11.18 -4.92 -1.87
C LEU A 83 -9.85 -4.75 -2.62
N LEU A 84 -9.25 -3.57 -2.50
CA LEU A 84 -7.86 -3.32 -2.93
C LEU A 84 -7.05 -2.89 -1.71
N MET A 85 -6.05 -3.70 -1.35
CA MET A 85 -5.12 -3.41 -0.27
C MET A 85 -3.73 -3.09 -0.83
N ASN A 86 -3.37 -1.82 -0.87
CA ASN A 86 -2.01 -1.35 -1.15
C ASN A 86 -1.16 -1.49 0.12
N ASN A 87 -0.71 -2.71 0.40
CA ASN A 87 0.06 -3.04 1.61
C ASN A 87 1.57 -3.08 1.38
N ALA A 88 2.02 -3.44 0.18
CA ALA A 88 3.44 -3.51 -0.12
C ALA A 88 4.15 -2.17 0.12
N GLY A 89 5.37 -2.25 0.60
CA GLY A 89 6.22 -1.08 0.80
C GLY A 89 7.67 -1.46 1.02
N THR A 90 8.55 -0.53 0.75
CA THR A 90 9.99 -0.68 0.93
C THR A 90 10.63 0.58 1.50
N MET A 91 11.80 0.44 2.09
CA MET A 91 12.66 1.55 2.46
C MET A 91 14.10 1.16 2.09
N SER A 92 14.54 1.58 0.90
CA SER A 92 15.86 1.26 0.38
C SER A 92 16.98 1.69 1.32
N THR A 93 18.03 0.90 1.43
CA THR A 93 19.18 1.19 2.29
C THR A 93 20.19 2.14 1.64
N HIS A 94 20.15 2.22 0.33
CA HIS A 94 20.98 3.10 -0.52
C HIS A 94 20.15 3.58 -1.72
N LEU A 95 20.65 4.58 -2.42
CA LEU A 95 19.98 5.08 -3.62
C LEU A 95 19.90 3.96 -4.67
N MET A 96 18.69 3.63 -5.06
CA MET A 96 18.39 2.67 -6.13
C MET A 96 17.42 3.33 -7.10
N GLN A 97 17.79 3.36 -8.36
CA GLN A 97 16.97 3.87 -9.44
C GLN A 97 16.27 2.71 -10.15
N THR A 98 14.99 2.88 -10.46
CA THR A 98 14.23 1.92 -11.29
C THR A 98 14.54 2.14 -12.77
N GLU A 99 14.12 1.19 -13.62
CA GLU A 99 14.19 1.32 -15.09
C GLU A 99 13.40 2.54 -15.60
N ASP A 100 12.35 2.93 -14.87
CA ASP A 100 11.53 4.10 -15.17
C ASP A 100 12.17 5.43 -14.72
N GLY A 101 13.39 5.39 -14.16
CA GLY A 101 14.12 6.57 -13.70
C GLY A 101 13.64 7.15 -12.36
N LEU A 102 12.84 6.40 -11.60
CA LEU A 102 12.36 6.80 -10.28
C LEU A 102 13.27 6.26 -9.17
N GLU A 103 13.36 6.96 -8.03
CA GLU A 103 13.92 6.35 -6.83
C GLU A 103 13.01 5.19 -6.39
N ARG A 104 13.60 4.04 -6.03
CA ARG A 104 12.88 2.80 -5.79
C ARG A 104 11.82 2.89 -4.68
N THR A 105 12.11 3.63 -3.60
CA THR A 105 11.13 3.80 -2.51
C THR A 105 9.94 4.64 -2.97
N VAL A 106 10.18 5.66 -3.80
CA VAL A 106 9.13 6.48 -4.42
C VAL A 106 8.29 5.64 -5.38
N ALA A 107 8.93 4.84 -6.22
CA ALA A 107 8.24 3.95 -7.16
C ALA A 107 7.31 2.98 -6.41
N VAL A 108 7.87 2.20 -5.47
CA VAL A 108 7.14 1.12 -4.79
C VAL A 108 6.05 1.63 -3.84
N ASN A 109 6.34 2.70 -3.07
CA ASN A 109 5.43 3.13 -2.00
C ASN A 109 4.35 4.12 -2.44
N TYR A 110 4.54 4.79 -3.59
CA TYR A 110 3.60 5.83 -4.03
C TYR A 110 3.17 5.68 -5.48
N VAL A 111 4.13 5.66 -6.43
CA VAL A 111 3.80 5.71 -7.86
C VAL A 111 3.08 4.45 -8.31
N ALA A 112 3.56 3.27 -7.90
CA ALA A 112 2.92 2.00 -8.24
C ALA A 112 1.54 1.82 -7.60
N PRO A 113 1.30 2.11 -6.30
CA PRO A 113 -0.04 2.16 -5.72
C PRO A 113 -0.99 3.10 -6.45
N PHE A 114 -0.51 4.29 -6.85
CA PHE A 114 -1.30 5.23 -7.66
C PHE A 114 -1.70 4.59 -9.00
N LEU A 115 -0.72 4.14 -9.79
CA LEU A 115 -0.96 3.53 -11.11
C LEU A 115 -1.89 2.32 -11.01
N LEU A 116 -1.59 1.38 -10.11
CA LEU A 116 -2.38 0.17 -9.91
C LEU A 116 -3.83 0.51 -9.57
N THR A 117 -4.02 1.41 -8.62
CA THR A 117 -5.35 1.81 -8.17
C THR A 117 -6.14 2.44 -9.31
N MET A 118 -5.56 3.41 -10.02
CA MET A 118 -6.22 4.09 -11.13
C MET A 118 -6.61 3.13 -12.26
N ARG A 119 -5.74 2.18 -12.59
CA ARG A 119 -6.01 1.15 -13.61
C ARG A 119 -7.09 0.14 -13.19
N LEU A 120 -7.25 -0.10 -11.88
CA LEU A 120 -8.25 -1.04 -11.35
C LEU A 120 -9.59 -0.38 -11.03
N LEU A 121 -9.69 0.95 -10.97
CA LEU A 121 -10.97 1.65 -10.71
C LEU A 121 -12.13 1.19 -11.60
N PRO A 122 -11.96 0.93 -12.92
CA PRO A 122 -13.05 0.43 -13.76
C PRO A 122 -13.64 -0.92 -13.32
N LEU A 123 -12.90 -1.71 -12.53
CA LEU A 123 -13.38 -2.97 -11.96
C LEU A 123 -14.02 -2.80 -10.58
N MET A 124 -14.06 -1.59 -10.05
CA MET A 124 -14.59 -1.29 -8.72
C MET A 124 -15.90 -0.52 -8.80
N GLY A 125 -16.74 -0.65 -7.79
CA GLY A 125 -18.02 0.03 -7.74
C GLY A 125 -18.53 0.22 -6.31
N LYS A 126 -19.81 0.51 -6.18
CA LYS A 126 -20.44 0.78 -4.88
C LYS A 126 -20.17 -0.35 -3.87
N GLY A 127 -19.65 0.04 -2.72
CA GLY A 127 -19.26 -0.86 -1.64
C GLY A 127 -17.85 -1.43 -1.76
N SER A 128 -17.11 -1.14 -2.85
CA SER A 128 -15.69 -1.48 -2.92
C SER A 128 -14.86 -0.61 -1.96
N ARG A 129 -13.79 -1.19 -1.42
CA ARG A 129 -12.92 -0.52 -0.44
C ARG A 129 -11.48 -0.55 -0.91
N ILE A 130 -10.82 0.62 -0.86
CA ILE A 130 -9.40 0.79 -1.10
C ILE A 130 -8.74 1.16 0.22
N VAL A 131 -7.71 0.42 0.62
CA VAL A 131 -6.95 0.71 1.83
C VAL A 131 -5.48 0.85 1.48
N ASN A 132 -4.88 1.99 1.86
CA ASN A 132 -3.48 2.30 1.64
C ASN A 132 -2.69 2.18 2.94
N MET A 133 -1.60 1.39 2.95
CA MET A 133 -0.72 1.23 4.11
C MET A 133 0.25 2.40 4.20
N VAL A 134 -0.03 3.35 5.08
CA VAL A 134 0.87 4.48 5.35
C VAL A 134 1.83 4.15 6.51
N SER A 135 2.34 5.15 7.21
CA SER A 135 3.17 5.04 8.42
C SER A 135 3.08 6.36 9.18
N CYS A 136 3.26 6.36 10.48
CA CYS A 136 3.34 7.57 11.31
C CYS A 136 4.38 8.58 10.78
N THR A 137 5.36 8.12 10.03
CA THR A 137 6.38 8.96 9.41
C THR A 137 5.84 9.91 8.34
N TYR A 138 4.58 9.75 7.88
CA TYR A 138 3.94 10.72 6.98
C TYR A 138 4.01 12.15 7.54
N SER A 139 3.98 12.29 8.87
CA SER A 139 4.04 13.59 9.55
C SER A 139 5.39 14.30 9.43
N LEU A 140 6.44 13.57 9.07
CA LEU A 140 7.79 14.08 8.81
C LEU A 140 8.03 14.31 7.32
N GLY A 141 7.07 13.95 6.46
CA GLY A 141 7.21 14.02 5.01
C GLY A 141 7.06 15.45 4.49
N HIS A 142 7.74 15.71 3.36
CA HIS A 142 7.64 16.94 2.57
C HIS A 142 7.65 16.57 1.10
N ILE A 143 6.68 17.09 0.33
CA ILE A 143 6.67 16.92 -1.12
C ILE A 143 7.46 18.07 -1.72
N THR A 144 8.59 17.73 -2.30
CA THR A 144 9.53 18.69 -2.92
C THR A 144 9.40 18.63 -4.45
N SER A 145 9.85 19.65 -5.15
CA SER A 145 9.82 19.71 -6.61
C SER A 145 10.61 18.57 -7.28
N ASP A 146 11.62 18.04 -6.58
CA ASP A 146 12.45 16.94 -7.04
C ASP A 146 11.93 15.54 -6.58
N PHE A 147 10.71 15.45 -6.05
CA PHE A 147 10.14 14.20 -5.49
C PHE A 147 10.26 13.01 -6.45
N PHE A 148 9.96 13.20 -7.73
CA PHE A 148 10.07 12.17 -8.76
C PHE A 148 11.48 12.00 -9.33
N SER A 149 12.35 13.01 -9.23
CA SER A 149 13.68 13.03 -9.83
C SER A 149 14.82 12.68 -8.86
N ARG A 150 14.55 12.47 -7.60
CA ARG A 150 15.57 12.18 -6.55
C ARG A 150 16.44 10.96 -6.84
N GLY A 151 16.06 10.09 -7.75
CA GLY A 151 16.90 9.00 -8.23
C GLY A 151 18.11 9.45 -9.07
N LYS A 152 18.20 10.72 -9.43
CA LYS A 152 19.20 11.25 -10.40
C LYS A 152 20.34 12.04 -9.77
N SER A 153 20.18 12.54 -8.52
CA SER A 153 21.20 13.43 -7.94
C SER A 153 21.13 13.50 -6.42
N GLY A 154 22.27 13.72 -5.79
CA GLY A 154 22.37 14.20 -4.43
C GLY A 154 22.54 13.14 -3.35
N SER A 155 22.54 13.59 -2.11
CA SER A 155 22.64 12.74 -0.92
C SER A 155 21.37 11.94 -0.70
N PHE A 156 21.50 10.65 -0.54
CA PHE A 156 20.41 9.74 -0.21
C PHE A 156 20.14 9.74 1.29
N TRP A 157 18.94 10.15 1.69
CA TRP A 157 18.48 10.15 3.07
C TRP A 157 17.26 9.25 3.21
N ARG A 158 17.48 8.03 3.68
CA ARG A 158 16.52 6.93 3.77
C ARG A 158 15.21 7.34 4.44
N ILE A 159 15.26 7.91 5.65
CA ILE A 159 14.07 8.26 6.44
C ILE A 159 13.27 9.40 5.79
N PRO A 160 13.87 10.53 5.37
CA PRO A 160 13.16 11.57 4.66
C PRO A 160 12.47 11.08 3.38
N ILE A 161 13.15 10.30 2.55
CA ILE A 161 12.55 9.76 1.31
C ILE A 161 11.36 8.87 1.65
N TYR A 162 11.51 7.93 2.58
CA TYR A 162 10.41 7.08 3.02
C TYR A 162 9.23 7.89 3.57
N SER A 163 9.50 8.89 4.43
CA SER A 163 8.48 9.77 5.00
C SER A 163 7.73 10.55 3.93
N ASN A 164 8.45 11.06 2.92
CA ASN A 164 7.85 11.76 1.78
C ASN A 164 6.89 10.83 1.00
N THR A 165 7.27 9.56 0.80
CA THR A 165 6.38 8.60 0.11
C THR A 165 5.13 8.29 0.93
N LYS A 166 5.24 8.24 2.26
CA LYS A 166 4.08 7.99 3.13
C LYS A 166 3.15 9.20 3.23
N LEU A 167 3.69 10.42 3.19
CA LEU A 167 2.88 11.64 3.01
C LEU A 167 2.20 11.62 1.63
N ALA A 168 2.93 11.33 0.56
CA ALA A 168 2.36 11.27 -0.78
C ALA A 168 1.21 10.25 -0.88
N LEU A 169 1.37 9.07 -0.29
CA LEU A 169 0.33 8.04 -0.26
C LEU A 169 -0.90 8.47 0.57
N TRP A 170 -0.70 9.23 1.66
CA TRP A 170 -1.78 9.85 2.40
C TRP A 170 -2.53 10.90 1.57
N LEU A 171 -1.80 11.79 0.90
CA LEU A 171 -2.40 12.83 0.04
C LEU A 171 -3.18 12.18 -1.13
N PHE A 172 -2.65 11.12 -1.73
CA PHE A 172 -3.35 10.31 -2.72
C PHE A 172 -4.66 9.73 -2.16
N THR A 173 -4.62 9.16 -0.95
CA THR A 173 -5.81 8.62 -0.29
C THR A 173 -6.90 9.68 -0.16
N ARG A 174 -6.54 10.87 0.30
CA ARG A 174 -7.45 12.00 0.47
C ARG A 174 -8.03 12.47 -0.86
N GLU A 175 -7.18 12.73 -1.84
CA GLU A 175 -7.60 13.22 -3.15
C GLU A 175 -8.48 12.20 -3.88
N LEU A 176 -8.07 10.94 -3.89
CA LEU A 176 -8.87 9.89 -4.51
C LEU A 176 -10.24 9.76 -3.85
N SER A 177 -10.31 9.83 -2.51
CA SER A 177 -11.58 9.73 -1.78
C SER A 177 -12.60 10.81 -2.18
N GLU A 178 -12.12 12.00 -2.52
CA GLU A 178 -12.94 13.12 -2.99
C GLU A 178 -13.38 12.90 -4.44
N ARG A 179 -12.48 12.41 -5.30
CA ARG A 179 -12.76 12.15 -6.73
C ARG A 179 -13.74 11.01 -6.96
N VAL A 180 -13.74 9.99 -6.10
CA VAL A 180 -14.65 8.83 -6.23
C VAL A 180 -15.86 8.88 -5.30
N LYS A 181 -16.14 10.00 -4.63
CA LYS A 181 -17.20 10.13 -3.63
C LYS A 181 -18.58 9.68 -4.13
N ASP A 182 -18.91 9.96 -5.39
CA ASP A 182 -20.20 9.66 -5.98
C ASP A 182 -20.31 8.22 -6.53
N SER A 183 -19.20 7.48 -6.58
CA SER A 183 -19.14 6.08 -7.03
C SER A 183 -19.55 5.08 -5.95
N GLY A 184 -19.57 5.49 -4.69
CA GLY A 184 -19.76 4.62 -3.54
C GLY A 184 -18.54 3.75 -3.19
N ILE A 185 -17.37 4.03 -3.78
CA ILE A 185 -16.08 3.45 -3.41
C ILE A 185 -15.53 4.19 -2.20
N THR A 186 -14.99 3.48 -1.22
CA THR A 186 -14.32 4.10 -0.08
C THR A 186 -12.80 3.96 -0.18
N VAL A 187 -12.08 5.02 0.21
CA VAL A 187 -10.61 5.08 0.16
C VAL A 187 -10.09 5.57 1.50
N ASN A 188 -9.39 4.72 2.23
CA ASN A 188 -8.87 5.05 3.56
C ASN A 188 -7.40 4.65 3.71
N ALA A 189 -6.74 5.19 4.72
CA ALA A 189 -5.37 4.85 5.06
C ALA A 189 -5.28 4.17 6.43
N ALA A 190 -4.43 3.14 6.51
CA ALA A 190 -4.07 2.46 7.75
C ALA A 190 -2.62 2.75 8.13
N ASP A 191 -2.40 3.22 9.36
CA ASP A 191 -1.08 3.31 9.98
C ASP A 191 -0.91 2.10 10.91
N PRO A 192 0.03 1.19 10.61
CA PRO A 192 0.25 -0.01 11.42
C PRO A 192 0.97 0.27 12.74
N GLY A 193 1.47 1.50 12.95
CA GLY A 193 2.46 1.82 13.97
C GLY A 193 3.84 1.26 13.62
N ILE A 194 4.69 1.13 14.63
CA ILE A 194 6.03 0.54 14.45
C ILE A 194 5.89 -0.99 14.50
N VAL A 195 6.09 -1.66 13.38
CA VAL A 195 5.95 -3.12 13.25
C VAL A 195 7.30 -3.76 12.93
N SER A 196 7.57 -4.91 13.54
CA SER A 196 8.73 -5.74 13.17
C SER A 196 8.50 -6.31 11.77
N THR A 197 9.10 -5.68 10.79
CA THR A 197 9.11 -6.13 9.39
C THR A 197 10.52 -5.95 8.83
N ASP A 198 10.83 -6.65 7.75
CA ASP A 198 12.11 -6.55 7.05
C ASP A 198 12.48 -5.12 6.60
N ILE A 199 11.52 -4.20 6.64
CA ILE A 199 11.72 -2.78 6.33
C ILE A 199 12.64 -2.09 7.36
N ILE A 200 12.61 -2.52 8.63
CA ILE A 200 13.38 -1.89 9.73
C ILE A 200 14.75 -2.56 9.91
N THR A 201 14.88 -3.83 9.54
CA THR A 201 16.12 -4.58 9.72
C THR A 201 17.23 -4.02 8.83
N MET A 202 18.31 -3.56 9.44
CA MET A 202 19.46 -2.97 8.73
C MET A 202 20.53 -3.97 8.36
N HIS A 203 20.44 -5.22 8.85
CA HIS A 203 21.45 -6.28 8.71
C HIS A 203 22.87 -5.82 9.14
N LYS A 204 22.95 -5.01 10.22
CA LYS A 204 24.21 -4.50 10.78
C LYS A 204 24.48 -5.10 12.14
N TRP A 205 25.76 -5.11 12.55
CA TRP A 205 26.23 -5.67 13.81
C TRP A 205 25.55 -5.09 15.07
N PHE A 206 24.98 -3.91 15.01
CA PHE A 206 24.24 -3.27 16.12
C PHE A 206 22.71 -3.50 16.09
N ASP A 207 22.18 -4.24 15.11
CA ASP A 207 20.76 -4.60 15.06
C ASP A 207 20.26 -5.27 16.37
N PRO A 208 21.06 -6.15 17.06
CA PRO A 208 20.64 -6.69 18.35
C PRO A 208 20.46 -5.63 19.44
N LEU A 209 21.25 -4.54 19.44
CA LEU A 209 21.10 -3.43 20.41
C LEU A 209 19.89 -2.58 20.09
N THR A 210 19.65 -2.27 18.82
CA THR A 210 18.44 -1.57 18.40
C THR A 210 17.20 -2.41 18.67
N ASP A 211 17.25 -3.72 18.49
CA ASP A 211 16.19 -4.66 18.85
C ASP A 211 15.86 -4.59 20.35
N ILE A 212 16.85 -4.58 21.23
CA ILE A 212 16.64 -4.54 22.70
C ILE A 212 15.96 -3.25 23.13
N PHE A 213 16.38 -2.09 22.60
CA PHE A 213 15.81 -0.79 22.96
C PHE A 213 14.47 -0.51 22.34
N PHE A 214 14.19 -1.00 21.12
CA PHE A 214 12.94 -0.75 20.39
C PHE A 214 11.92 -1.88 20.48
N ARG A 215 12.31 -3.10 20.90
CA ARG A 215 11.39 -4.26 21.07
C ARG A 215 10.09 -3.96 21.83
N PRO A 216 10.08 -3.17 22.91
CA PRO A 216 8.83 -2.86 23.60
C PRO A 216 7.82 -2.09 22.74
N PHE A 217 8.30 -1.38 21.72
CA PHE A 217 7.48 -0.56 20.82
C PHE A 217 7.17 -1.24 19.50
N ILE A 218 7.85 -2.37 19.19
CA ILE A 218 7.69 -3.10 17.93
C ILE A 218 6.49 -4.05 18.05
N ARG A 219 5.52 -3.85 17.18
CA ARG A 219 4.31 -4.67 17.13
C ARG A 219 4.54 -5.96 16.35
N LYS A 220 3.89 -7.05 16.77
CA LYS A 220 3.78 -8.27 15.95
C LYS A 220 2.99 -7.97 14.67
N PRO A 221 3.28 -8.61 13.54
CA PRO A 221 2.57 -8.40 12.26
C PRO A 221 1.05 -8.45 12.39
N LYS A 222 0.50 -9.40 13.15
CA LYS A 222 -0.93 -9.52 13.40
C LYS A 222 -1.55 -8.26 14.02
N LYS A 223 -0.85 -7.62 14.99
CA LYS A 223 -1.33 -6.37 15.60
C LYS A 223 -1.17 -5.19 14.64
N GLY A 224 -0.11 -5.16 13.83
CA GLY A 224 0.09 -4.13 12.80
C GLY A 224 -0.96 -4.20 11.70
N ALA A 225 -1.38 -5.39 11.31
CA ALA A 225 -2.39 -5.63 10.29
C ALA A 225 -3.81 -5.27 10.74
N SER A 226 -4.10 -5.24 12.05
CA SER A 226 -5.48 -5.14 12.58
C SER A 226 -6.24 -3.92 12.06
N THR A 227 -5.57 -2.76 11.95
CA THR A 227 -6.20 -1.53 11.46
C THR A 227 -6.63 -1.65 10.00
N ALA A 228 -5.77 -2.22 9.15
CA ALA A 228 -6.12 -2.45 7.75
C ALA A 228 -7.24 -3.49 7.60
N ILE A 229 -7.20 -4.55 8.41
CA ILE A 229 -8.24 -5.59 8.43
C ILE A 229 -9.61 -4.99 8.81
N GLY A 230 -9.65 -4.14 9.84
CA GLY A 230 -10.88 -3.44 10.23
C GLY A 230 -11.43 -2.58 9.09
N LEU A 231 -10.59 -1.77 8.42
CA LEU A 231 -11.00 -0.93 7.29
C LEU A 231 -11.51 -1.76 6.10
N LEU A 232 -10.95 -2.95 5.88
CA LEU A 232 -11.37 -3.83 4.79
C LEU A 232 -12.68 -4.56 5.09
N LEU A 233 -12.91 -4.98 6.34
CA LEU A 233 -13.95 -5.97 6.65
C LEU A 233 -15.06 -5.48 7.58
N ASP A 234 -14.79 -4.53 8.51
CA ASP A 234 -15.79 -4.10 9.49
C ASP A 234 -16.95 -3.35 8.81
N GLU A 235 -18.17 -3.76 9.13
CA GLU A 235 -19.40 -3.10 8.63
C GLU A 235 -19.55 -1.66 9.15
N LYS A 236 -19.05 -1.37 10.36
CA LYS A 236 -19.04 0.00 10.92
C LYS A 236 -18.24 1.01 10.09
N GLU A 237 -17.30 0.53 9.27
CA GLU A 237 -16.51 1.35 8.37
C GLU A 237 -17.11 1.42 6.95
N ALA A 238 -18.30 0.83 6.73
CA ALA A 238 -19.00 0.92 5.45
C ALA A 238 -19.38 2.39 5.16
N GLY A 239 -18.97 2.87 3.98
CA GLY A 239 -19.22 4.26 3.56
C GLY A 239 -18.28 5.31 4.18
N VAL A 240 -17.44 4.95 5.14
CA VAL A 240 -16.42 5.86 5.67
C VAL A 240 -15.28 5.98 4.66
N THR A 241 -14.94 7.22 4.26
CA THR A 241 -13.93 7.47 3.24
C THR A 241 -13.04 8.67 3.60
N GLY A 242 -11.83 8.72 3.05
CA GLY A 242 -10.88 9.82 3.22
C GLY A 242 -10.29 9.92 4.63
N GLN A 243 -10.23 8.82 5.39
CA GLN A 243 -9.80 8.83 6.77
C GLN A 243 -8.49 8.08 6.97
N LEU A 244 -7.73 8.52 7.98
CA LEU A 244 -6.56 7.82 8.51
C LEU A 244 -6.90 7.13 9.82
N TYR A 245 -6.57 5.85 9.93
CA TYR A 245 -6.76 5.07 11.14
C TYR A 245 -5.43 4.61 11.72
N VAL A 246 -5.35 4.66 13.04
CA VAL A 246 -4.22 4.18 13.84
C VAL A 246 -4.79 3.35 14.99
N ASN A 247 -4.29 2.14 15.22
CA ASN A 247 -4.79 1.27 16.31
C ASN A 247 -6.31 1.02 16.26
N ASN A 248 -6.87 0.82 15.09
CA ASN A 248 -8.31 0.63 14.84
C ASN A 248 -9.19 1.84 15.19
N HIS A 249 -8.59 3.01 15.40
CA HIS A 249 -9.32 4.23 15.67
C HIS A 249 -9.03 5.28 14.60
N ARG A 250 -10.06 6.02 14.22
CA ARG A 250 -9.91 7.17 13.34
C ARG A 250 -9.02 8.21 14.01
N LYS A 251 -8.00 8.67 13.30
CA LYS A 251 -7.09 9.71 13.77
C LYS A 251 -7.65 11.09 13.43
N ASN A 252 -7.83 11.93 14.43
CA ASN A 252 -8.12 13.34 14.21
C ASN A 252 -6.86 14.03 13.69
N LEU A 253 -6.88 14.42 12.43
CA LEU A 253 -5.79 15.12 11.79
C LEU A 253 -6.05 16.63 11.81
N SER A 254 -4.98 17.41 11.99
CA SER A 254 -5.04 18.86 11.78
C SER A 254 -5.30 19.19 10.31
N ASP A 255 -5.82 20.37 10.06
CA ASP A 255 -6.13 20.89 8.72
C ASP A 255 -4.93 20.83 7.76
N LYS A 256 -3.73 21.01 8.27
CA LYS A 256 -2.47 20.81 7.52
C LYS A 256 -2.41 19.49 6.76
N TYR A 257 -3.02 18.42 7.27
CA TYR A 257 -2.99 17.09 6.63
C TYR A 257 -4.29 16.73 5.91
N THR A 258 -5.42 17.29 6.34
CA THR A 258 -6.74 17.05 5.72
C THR A 258 -6.95 17.88 4.47
N ASN A 259 -6.51 19.15 4.50
CA ASN A 259 -6.57 20.12 3.39
C ASN A 259 -5.16 20.54 2.94
N HIS A 260 -4.28 19.57 2.78
CA HIS A 260 -2.88 19.84 2.43
C HIS A 260 -2.77 20.58 1.08
N VAL A 261 -2.07 21.71 1.08
CA VAL A 261 -1.95 22.63 -0.08
C VAL A 261 -1.39 21.99 -1.35
N GLN A 262 -0.60 20.91 -1.21
CA GLN A 262 0.01 20.22 -2.35
C GLN A 262 -0.80 19.00 -2.82
N LYS A 263 -1.98 18.72 -2.24
CA LYS A 263 -2.75 17.50 -2.52
C LYS A 263 -3.13 17.40 -4.01
N GLU A 264 -3.78 18.43 -4.54
CA GLU A 264 -4.15 18.53 -5.95
C GLU A 264 -2.92 18.59 -6.86
N GLN A 265 -1.95 19.45 -6.55
CA GLN A 265 -0.74 19.58 -7.35
C GLN A 265 0.02 18.25 -7.47
N LEU A 266 0.15 17.48 -6.37
CA LEU A 266 0.79 16.17 -6.39
C LEU A 266 0.02 15.20 -7.31
N TRP A 267 -1.30 15.22 -7.23
CA TRP A 267 -2.15 14.42 -8.12
C TRP A 267 -1.88 14.74 -9.60
N GLU A 268 -2.00 16.00 -9.99
CA GLU A 268 -1.82 16.45 -11.37
C GLU A 268 -0.42 16.11 -11.92
N VAL A 269 0.62 16.34 -11.12
CA VAL A 269 2.00 16.01 -11.51
C VAL A 269 2.15 14.50 -11.68
N THR A 270 1.53 13.70 -10.82
CA THR A 270 1.57 12.24 -10.92
C THR A 270 0.82 11.73 -12.15
N GLU A 271 -0.39 12.23 -12.40
CA GLU A 271 -1.15 11.87 -13.62
C GLU A 271 -0.37 12.21 -14.89
N ARG A 272 0.25 13.39 -14.93
CA ARG A 272 1.06 13.83 -16.07
C ARG A 272 2.28 12.93 -16.26
N ALA A 273 2.97 12.57 -15.18
CA ALA A 273 4.11 11.66 -15.22
C ALA A 273 3.75 10.24 -15.68
N LEU A 274 2.51 9.82 -15.40
CA LEU A 274 2.01 8.48 -15.71
C LEU A 274 1.07 8.43 -16.91
N ALA A 275 0.93 9.52 -17.68
CA ALA A 275 -0.09 9.63 -18.73
C ALA A 275 -0.04 8.50 -19.79
N SER A 276 1.14 7.97 -20.09
CA SER A 276 1.31 6.82 -21.01
C SER A 276 0.91 5.48 -20.41
N TRP A 277 0.90 5.37 -19.08
CA TRP A 277 0.61 4.14 -18.34
C TRP A 277 -0.86 4.05 -17.86
N LEU A 278 -1.55 5.18 -17.81
CA LEU A 278 -2.94 5.28 -17.35
C LEU A 278 -3.99 4.94 -18.44
N LYS A 279 -3.54 4.73 -19.67
CA LYS A 279 -4.38 4.40 -20.82
C LYS A 279 -4.84 2.95 -20.79
#